data_c88eb8d08fb6c5d5e0211296f7998cdd
#
_entry.id   c88eb8d08fb6c5d5e0211296f7998cdd
#
_cell.length_a   1.000
_cell.length_b   1.000
_cell.length_c   1.000
_cell.angle_alpha   90.00
_cell.angle_beta   90.00
_cell.angle_gamma   90.00
#
_symmetry.space_group_name_H-M   'P 1'
#
loop_
_entity.id
_entity.type
_entity.pdbx_description
1 polymer ?
#
loop_
_entity_poly.entity_id
_entity_poly.type
_entity_poly.pdbx_seq_one_letter_code
_entity_poly.pdbx_strand_id
1 'polypeptide(L)'
;MEKIKEGDSRATPDWLMSIFKDWFDPCPLNPNPEQDGLLIDWKDKTYCNPPYSQMTKWVMKAVEENKKGKTIALLIRFDTSTKWFRALIEQKAHILYCGERIRFETPEGKTYASPFPSILVILEGSQSD
;
A
#
# COMPACT_ATOMS: atom_id res chain seq x y z
N MET A 1 -14.68 -12.14 -6.77
CA MET A 1 -13.97 -11.09 -6.03
C MET A 1 -14.28 -11.24 -4.54
N GLU A 2 -13.27 -11.24 -3.71
CA GLU A 2 -13.47 -11.34 -2.27
C GLU A 2 -14.20 -10.10 -1.74
N LYS A 3 -15.12 -10.31 -0.81
CA LYS A 3 -15.80 -9.22 -0.14
C LYS A 3 -14.82 -8.51 0.79
N ILE A 4 -14.72 -7.19 0.66
CA ILE A 4 -13.87 -6.40 1.53
C ILE A 4 -14.47 -6.36 2.93
N LYS A 5 -13.67 -6.75 3.93
CA LYS A 5 -14.09 -6.69 5.33
C LYS A 5 -14.12 -5.25 5.80
N GLU A 6 -14.91 -4.96 6.82
CA GLU A 6 -15.05 -3.60 7.35
C GLU A 6 -13.70 -2.96 7.66
N GLY A 7 -12.80 -3.69 8.31
CA GLY A 7 -11.46 -3.18 8.64
C GLY A 7 -10.52 -3.01 7.45
N ASP A 8 -10.87 -3.58 6.29
CA ASP A 8 -10.06 -3.48 5.06
C ASP A 8 -10.49 -2.33 4.16
N SER A 9 -11.66 -1.73 4.41
CA SER A 9 -12.24 -0.69 3.56
C SER A 9 -11.61 0.65 3.94
N ARG A 10 -10.63 1.11 3.13
CA ARG A 10 -9.93 2.35 3.43
C ARG A 10 -9.65 3.16 2.19
N ALA A 11 -10.19 4.38 2.21
CA ALA A 11 -9.81 5.41 1.26
C ALA A 11 -8.61 6.14 1.83
N THR A 12 -7.60 6.38 1.01
CA THR A 12 -6.42 7.14 1.42
C THR A 12 -6.83 8.57 1.80
N PRO A 13 -6.35 9.12 2.94
CA PRO A 13 -6.64 10.50 3.30
C PRO A 13 -6.24 11.50 2.21
N ASP A 14 -7.01 12.58 2.07
CA ASP A 14 -6.81 13.56 0.99
C ASP A 14 -5.41 14.16 0.97
N TRP A 15 -4.83 14.47 2.14
CA TRP A 15 -3.49 15.05 2.18
C TRP A 15 -2.43 14.09 1.62
N LEU A 16 -2.63 12.80 1.82
CA LEU A 16 -1.71 11.79 1.32
C LEU A 16 -1.94 11.54 -0.18
N MET A 17 -3.20 11.53 -0.60
CA MET A 17 -3.54 11.39 -2.02
C MET A 17 -2.98 12.51 -2.87
N SER A 18 -2.87 13.73 -2.32
CA SER A 18 -2.30 14.84 -3.08
C SER A 18 -0.83 14.61 -3.44
N ILE A 19 -0.11 13.84 -2.62
CA ILE A 19 1.28 13.49 -2.88
C ILE A 19 1.39 12.46 -4.01
N PHE A 20 0.48 11.49 -4.03
CA PHE A 20 0.55 10.33 -4.94
C PHE A 20 -0.52 10.34 -6.02
N LYS A 21 -1.17 11.47 -6.27
CA LYS A 21 -2.35 11.56 -7.17
C LYS A 21 -2.09 11.04 -8.59
N ASP A 22 -0.86 11.16 -9.07
CA ASP A 22 -0.50 10.75 -10.43
C ASP A 22 0.16 9.36 -10.47
N TRP A 23 0.26 8.71 -9.33
CA TRP A 23 0.85 7.38 -9.25
C TRP A 23 -0.19 6.32 -9.55
N PHE A 24 0.25 5.21 -10.10
CA PHE A 24 -0.63 4.07 -10.36
C PHE A 24 -1.08 3.43 -9.04
N ASP A 25 -2.38 3.13 -8.92
CA ASP A 25 -2.95 2.48 -7.73
C ASP A 25 -3.47 1.09 -8.11
N PRO A 26 -2.75 0.00 -7.78
CA PRO A 26 -3.19 -1.35 -8.09
C PRO A 26 -4.27 -1.88 -7.15
N CYS A 27 -4.56 -1.18 -6.05
CA CYS A 27 -5.51 -1.60 -5.04
C CYS A 27 -6.45 -0.46 -4.65
N PRO A 28 -7.25 0.06 -5.60
CA PRO A 28 -8.16 1.17 -5.30
C PRO A 28 -9.30 0.73 -4.40
N LEU A 29 -9.94 1.70 -3.72
CA LEU A 29 -11.06 1.42 -2.82
C LEU A 29 -12.20 0.70 -3.53
N ASN A 30 -12.50 1.08 -4.78
CA ASN A 30 -13.51 0.44 -5.61
C ASN A 30 -12.81 -0.28 -6.77
N PRO A 31 -12.35 -1.52 -6.54
CA PRO A 31 -11.55 -2.21 -7.55
C PRO A 31 -12.38 -2.59 -8.77
N ASN A 32 -11.74 -2.51 -9.94
CA ASN A 32 -12.31 -3.03 -11.17
C ASN A 32 -12.23 -4.57 -11.13
N PRO A 33 -13.35 -5.29 -11.19
CA PRO A 33 -13.32 -6.76 -11.10
C PRO A 33 -12.56 -7.43 -12.25
N GLU A 34 -12.33 -6.71 -13.35
CA GLU A 34 -11.56 -7.24 -14.48
C GLU A 34 -10.05 -7.05 -14.33
N GLN A 35 -9.62 -6.29 -13.32
CA GLN A 35 -8.21 -6.01 -13.08
C GLN A 35 -7.84 -6.38 -11.65
N ASP A 36 -7.18 -7.51 -11.48
CA ASP A 36 -6.63 -7.88 -10.17
C ASP A 36 -5.21 -7.34 -10.06
N GLY A 37 -5.03 -6.36 -9.16
CA GLY A 37 -3.74 -5.72 -8.94
C GLY A 37 -2.62 -6.66 -8.53
N LEU A 38 -2.96 -7.83 -8.01
CA LEU A 38 -1.96 -8.85 -7.65
C LEU A 38 -1.46 -9.63 -8.87
N LEU A 39 -2.20 -9.59 -9.98
CA LEU A 39 -1.92 -10.39 -11.17
C LEU A 39 -1.36 -9.60 -12.35
N ILE A 40 -1.35 -8.28 -12.27
CA ILE A 40 -0.88 -7.40 -13.35
C ILE A 40 0.50 -6.84 -13.04
N ASP A 41 1.18 -6.39 -14.08
CA ASP A 41 2.42 -5.61 -13.87
C ASP A 41 2.07 -4.21 -13.37
N TRP A 42 2.82 -3.74 -12.40
CA TRP A 42 2.66 -2.38 -11.89
C TRP A 42 3.46 -1.39 -12.74
N LYS A 43 3.13 -0.12 -12.61
CA LYS A 43 3.81 0.94 -13.34
C LYS A 43 5.03 1.43 -12.58
N ASP A 44 5.84 2.25 -13.25
CA ASP A 44 7.12 2.73 -12.70
C ASP A 44 6.98 3.47 -11.37
N LYS A 45 5.87 4.17 -11.18
CA LYS A 45 5.53 4.83 -9.92
C LYS A 45 4.19 4.32 -9.46
N THR A 46 4.18 3.55 -8.40
CA THR A 46 2.98 2.86 -7.90
C THR A 46 2.80 3.17 -6.42
N TYR A 47 1.57 3.54 -6.06
CA TYR A 47 1.15 3.73 -4.67
C TYR A 47 0.11 2.69 -4.31
N CYS A 48 0.28 2.02 -3.17
CA CYS A 48 -0.63 0.97 -2.75
C CYS A 48 -0.96 1.10 -1.27
N ASN A 49 -2.25 1.09 -0.95
CA ASN A 49 -2.77 1.01 0.41
C ASN A 49 -3.53 -0.32 0.52
N PRO A 50 -2.84 -1.44 0.86
CA PRO A 50 -3.46 -2.76 0.79
C PRO A 50 -4.43 -3.02 1.93
N PRO A 51 -5.43 -3.89 1.73
CA PRO A 51 -6.29 -4.32 2.83
C PRO A 51 -5.49 -5.09 3.88
N TYR A 52 -5.79 -4.86 5.16
CA TYR A 52 -5.04 -5.47 6.25
C TYR A 52 -5.09 -6.99 6.22
N SER A 53 -6.21 -7.57 5.82
CA SER A 53 -6.36 -9.03 5.75
C SER A 53 -5.50 -9.69 4.69
N GLN A 54 -5.00 -8.92 3.71
CA GLN A 54 -4.21 -9.44 2.61
C GLN A 54 -2.82 -8.81 2.53
N MET A 55 -2.34 -8.29 3.64
CA MET A 55 -1.09 -7.53 3.69
C MET A 55 0.09 -8.30 3.10
N THR A 56 0.24 -9.57 3.45
CA THR A 56 1.36 -10.39 2.95
C THR A 56 1.37 -10.45 1.43
N LYS A 57 0.23 -10.71 0.81
CA LYS A 57 0.14 -10.84 -0.65
C LYS A 57 0.56 -9.54 -1.35
N TRP A 58 0.05 -8.41 -0.87
CA TRP A 58 0.31 -7.11 -1.49
C TRP A 58 1.73 -6.63 -1.27
N VAL A 59 2.29 -6.83 -0.07
CA VAL A 59 3.68 -6.45 0.20
C VAL A 59 4.64 -7.30 -0.60
N MET A 60 4.40 -8.61 -0.70
CA MET A 60 5.27 -9.47 -1.49
C MET A 60 5.20 -9.14 -2.98
N LYS A 61 4.02 -8.78 -3.49
CA LYS A 61 3.88 -8.28 -4.87
C LYS A 61 4.67 -6.99 -5.06
N ALA A 62 4.61 -6.07 -4.09
CA ALA A 62 5.38 -4.82 -4.15
C ALA A 62 6.88 -5.08 -4.21
N VAL A 63 7.38 -6.00 -3.39
CA VAL A 63 8.80 -6.38 -3.40
C VAL A 63 9.20 -6.95 -4.77
N GLU A 64 8.37 -7.83 -5.32
CA GLU A 64 8.61 -8.41 -6.63
C GLU A 64 8.67 -7.34 -7.72
N GLU A 65 7.73 -6.39 -7.72
CA GLU A 65 7.70 -5.32 -8.71
C GLU A 65 8.86 -4.34 -8.52
N ASN A 66 9.26 -4.09 -7.28
CA ASN A 66 10.42 -3.27 -7.00
C ASN A 66 11.71 -3.90 -7.56
N LYS A 67 11.84 -5.21 -7.49
CA LYS A 67 12.97 -5.93 -8.07
C LYS A 67 13.05 -5.78 -9.59
N LYS A 68 11.92 -5.47 -10.23
CA LYS A 68 11.86 -5.18 -11.66
C LYS A 68 12.25 -3.73 -11.98
N GLY A 69 12.58 -2.94 -10.99
CA GLY A 69 13.05 -1.55 -11.17
C GLY A 69 12.03 -0.47 -10.85
N LYS A 70 10.87 -0.82 -10.29
CA LYS A 70 9.79 0.15 -10.07
C LYS A 70 9.90 0.80 -8.69
N THR A 71 9.51 2.07 -8.61
CA THR A 71 9.43 2.81 -7.35
C THR A 71 8.03 2.64 -6.78
N ILE A 72 7.94 2.18 -5.54
CA ILE A 72 6.67 1.83 -4.93
C ILE A 72 6.55 2.48 -3.57
N ALA A 73 5.41 3.14 -3.35
CA ALA A 73 5.03 3.67 -2.04
C ALA A 73 3.92 2.80 -1.47
N LEU A 74 4.08 2.38 -0.22
CA LEU A 74 3.09 1.57 0.48
C LEU A 74 2.66 2.29 1.75
N LEU A 75 1.35 2.41 1.95
CA LEU A 75 0.80 2.84 3.22
C LEU A 75 0.32 1.59 3.94
N ILE A 76 1.03 1.19 4.98
CA ILE A 76 0.80 -0.09 5.65
C ILE A 76 0.85 0.07 7.17
N ARG A 77 0.37 -0.95 7.89
CA ARG A 77 0.50 -0.96 9.35
C ARG A 77 1.96 -1.18 9.74
N PHE A 78 2.33 -0.61 10.88
CA PHE A 78 3.67 -0.79 11.44
C PHE A 78 3.69 -2.04 12.32
N ASP A 79 4.21 -3.14 11.79
CA ASP A 79 4.28 -4.42 12.50
C ASP A 79 5.59 -5.13 12.15
N THR A 80 6.58 -4.97 13.02
CA THR A 80 7.94 -5.47 12.80
C THR A 80 8.08 -6.97 13.00
N SER A 81 7.04 -7.64 13.51
CA SER A 81 7.08 -9.07 13.78
C SER A 81 6.76 -9.95 12.58
N THR A 82 6.42 -9.35 11.46
CA THR A 82 5.92 -10.07 10.29
C THR A 82 7.02 -10.38 9.29
N LYS A 83 6.81 -11.46 8.51
CA LYS A 83 7.73 -11.81 7.42
C LYS A 83 7.71 -10.76 6.30
N TRP A 84 6.55 -10.15 6.04
CA TRP A 84 6.46 -9.12 5.01
C TRP A 84 7.23 -7.86 5.41
N PHE A 85 7.26 -7.50 6.69
CA PHE A 85 8.07 -6.38 7.15
C PHE A 85 9.56 -6.68 6.96
N ARG A 86 9.97 -7.90 7.31
CA ARG A 86 11.35 -8.34 7.10
C ARG A 86 11.75 -8.26 5.62
N ALA A 87 10.87 -8.66 4.72
CA ALA A 87 11.13 -8.56 3.28
C ALA A 87 11.37 -7.12 2.83
N LEU A 88 10.62 -6.16 3.39
CA LEU A 88 10.82 -4.75 3.11
C LEU A 88 12.19 -4.26 3.58
N ILE A 89 12.61 -4.67 4.78
CA ILE A 89 13.93 -4.31 5.30
C ILE A 89 15.03 -4.89 4.41
N GLU A 90 14.90 -6.13 3.98
CA GLU A 90 15.86 -6.75 3.06
C GLU A 90 15.95 -6.05 1.72
N GLN A 91 14.85 -5.43 1.25
CA GLN A 91 14.81 -4.59 0.05
C GLN A 91 15.33 -3.17 0.29
N LYS A 92 15.81 -2.86 1.48
CA LYS A 92 16.34 -1.54 1.85
C LYS A 92 15.28 -0.45 1.73
N ALA A 93 14.07 -0.75 2.17
CA ALA A 93 12.96 0.21 2.13
C ALA A 93 13.26 1.42 3.01
N HIS A 94 12.81 2.59 2.55
CA HIS A 94 12.78 3.80 3.37
C HIS A 94 11.47 3.81 4.14
N ILE A 95 11.52 3.99 5.45
CA ILE A 95 10.34 3.97 6.31
C ILE A 95 10.11 5.36 6.86
N LEU A 96 8.94 5.91 6.59
CA LEU A 96 8.55 7.24 7.05
C LEU A 96 7.45 7.11 8.10
N TYR A 97 7.73 7.65 9.28
CA TYR A 97 6.78 7.64 10.38
C TYR A 97 5.70 8.68 10.14
N CYS A 98 4.43 8.27 10.25
CA CYS A 98 3.31 9.18 9.99
C CYS A 98 2.87 10.00 11.22
N GLY A 99 3.46 9.75 12.39
CA GLY A 99 3.21 10.51 13.62
C GLY A 99 1.94 10.11 14.35
N GLU A 100 0.81 10.08 13.68
CA GLU A 100 -0.48 9.76 14.25
C GLU A 100 -1.13 8.61 13.49
N ARG A 101 -2.14 8.01 14.12
CA ARG A 101 -2.96 7.02 13.41
C ARG A 101 -3.74 7.71 12.31
N ILE A 102 -3.65 7.17 11.11
CA ILE A 102 -4.35 7.72 9.96
C ILE A 102 -5.83 7.38 10.07
N ARG A 103 -6.69 8.34 9.76
CA ARG A 103 -8.13 8.11 9.68
C ARG A 103 -8.50 7.75 8.26
N PHE A 104 -9.28 6.70 8.11
CA PHE A 104 -9.72 6.20 6.82
C PHE A 104 -11.22 6.42 6.66
N GLU A 105 -11.69 6.40 5.42
CA GLU A 105 -13.11 6.46 5.10
C GLU A 105 -13.60 5.12 4.59
N THR A 106 -14.84 4.76 4.98
CA THR A 106 -15.52 3.62 4.38
C THR A 106 -16.22 4.05 3.09
N PRO A 107 -16.64 3.11 2.22
CA PRO A 107 -17.40 3.47 1.03
C PRO A 107 -18.69 4.24 1.33
N GLU A 108 -19.24 4.09 2.55
CA GLU A 108 -20.44 4.80 3.00
C GLU A 108 -20.14 6.22 3.51
N GLY A 109 -18.88 6.66 3.46
CA GLY A 109 -18.49 7.99 3.90
C GLY A 109 -18.21 8.15 5.39
N LYS A 110 -18.25 7.07 6.15
CA LYS A 110 -17.90 7.11 7.58
C LYS A 110 -16.39 7.12 7.75
N THR A 111 -15.91 7.83 8.77
CA THR A 111 -14.48 7.85 9.09
C THR A 111 -14.19 7.02 10.33
N TYR A 112 -13.01 6.44 10.39
CA TYR A 112 -12.54 5.72 11.57
C TYR A 112 -11.02 5.82 11.67
N ALA A 113 -10.50 5.75 12.92
CA ALA A 113 -9.06 5.67 13.12
C ALA A 113 -8.59 4.25 12.82
N SER A 114 -7.43 4.13 12.16
CA SER A 114 -6.83 2.81 11.95
C SER A 114 -6.59 2.12 13.29
N PRO A 115 -6.89 0.81 13.41
CA PRO A 115 -6.58 0.07 14.63
C PRO A 115 -5.08 -0.11 14.86
N PHE A 116 -4.26 0.14 13.84
CA PHE A 116 -2.81 0.01 13.91
C PHE A 116 -2.14 1.32 13.55
N PRO A 117 -0.97 1.62 14.15
CA PRO A 117 -0.16 2.72 13.64
C PRO A 117 0.26 2.43 12.19
N SER A 118 0.28 3.47 11.37
CA SER A 118 0.63 3.33 9.96
C SER A 118 1.99 3.94 9.67
N ILE A 119 2.66 3.37 8.69
CA ILE A 119 3.89 3.93 8.14
C ILE A 119 3.76 4.03 6.63
N LEU A 120 4.49 4.99 6.07
CA LEU A 120 4.67 5.08 4.64
C LEU A 120 6.03 4.48 4.31
N VAL A 121 6.04 3.50 3.41
CA VAL A 121 7.24 2.79 3.00
C VAL A 121 7.53 3.11 1.54
N ILE A 122 8.78 3.48 1.24
CA ILE A 122 9.21 3.75 -0.13
C ILE A 122 10.25 2.71 -0.54
N LEU A 123 9.95 1.98 -1.59
CA LEU A 123 10.88 1.09 -2.26
C LEU A 123 11.37 1.82 -3.52
N GLU A 124 12.61 2.31 -3.49
CA GLU A 124 13.16 3.01 -4.64
C GLU A 124 13.40 2.05 -5.80
N GLY A 125 12.99 2.46 -6.99
CA GLY A 125 13.27 1.73 -8.20
C GLY A 125 14.77 1.82 -8.54
N SER A 126 15.24 0.81 -9.28
CA SER A 126 16.62 0.84 -9.75
C SER A 126 16.80 2.00 -10.73
N GLN A 127 17.88 2.73 -10.55
CA GLN A 127 18.23 3.78 -11.50
C GLN A 127 19.10 3.15 -12.58
N SER A 128 18.66 3.29 -13.82
CA SER A 128 19.48 2.86 -14.93
C SER A 128 20.61 3.87 -15.13
N ASP A 129 21.81 3.41 -15.07
CA ASP A 129 22.97 4.22 -15.33
C ASP A 129 23.15 4.43 -16.83
#